data_2be8a8a1321a34babb46eaa35f228035
#
_entry.id   2be8a8a1321a34babb46eaa35f228035
#
_cell.length_a   1.000
_cell.length_b   1.000
_cell.length_c   1.000
_cell.angle_alpha   90.00
_cell.angle_beta   90.00
_cell.angle_gamma   90.00
#
_symmetry.space_group_name_H-M   'P 1'
#
loop_
_entity.id
_entity.type
_entity.pdbx_description
1 polymer ?
#
loop_
_entity_poly.entity_id
_entity_poly.type
_entity_poly.pdbx_seq_one_letter_code
_entity_poly.pdbx_strand_id
1 'polypeptide(L)'
;MEIKLKEVCKEDWDYILQLRNSFFKDDFLEQQKVLTKKEHYEYMEKQKSNTNFYQWISFDGKKNVGYIRLLEDDVSVIVDQKFQNKGIGTIMLALMEKEAKKIGLKKIKALVRKNNFSSEKIFLKNNYQLKILTFEKEI
;
A
#
# COMPACT_ATOMS: atom_id res chain seq x y z
N MET A 1 12.10 6.84 -16.46
CA MET A 1 11.16 6.91 -15.31
C MET A 1 11.94 6.65 -14.03
N GLU A 2 11.90 7.61 -13.11
CA GLU A 2 12.59 7.48 -11.84
C GLU A 2 11.60 7.61 -10.69
N ILE A 3 11.30 6.50 -10.05
CA ILE A 3 10.34 6.44 -8.95
C ILE A 3 11.03 6.74 -7.63
N LYS A 4 10.46 7.66 -6.87
CA LYS A 4 10.90 8.00 -5.52
C LYS A 4 9.72 7.94 -4.56
N LEU A 5 10.04 7.82 -3.27
CA LEU A 5 9.04 7.89 -2.20
C LEU A 5 9.20 9.20 -1.45
N LYS A 6 8.07 9.78 -1.05
CA LYS A 6 8.04 10.92 -0.12
C LYS A 6 7.05 10.62 0.99
N GLU A 7 7.32 11.10 2.19
CA GLU A 7 6.38 10.96 3.30
C GLU A 7 5.07 11.65 2.98
N VAL A 8 3.96 11.04 3.41
CA VAL A 8 2.63 11.59 3.20
C VAL A 8 2.43 12.83 4.07
N CYS A 9 1.90 13.89 3.47
CA CYS A 9 1.43 15.06 4.19
C CYS A 9 -0.08 15.24 3.94
N LYS A 10 -0.71 16.16 4.64
CA LYS A 10 -2.16 16.31 4.58
C LYS A 10 -2.66 16.61 3.17
N GLU A 11 -1.89 17.33 2.36
CA GLU A 11 -2.23 17.62 0.97
C GLU A 11 -2.36 16.36 0.11
N ASP A 12 -1.78 15.24 0.53
CA ASP A 12 -1.84 13.97 -0.21
C ASP A 12 -3.07 13.14 0.13
N TRP A 13 -3.83 13.50 1.15
CA TRP A 13 -4.92 12.65 1.65
C TRP A 13 -6.04 12.43 0.63
N ASP A 14 -6.38 13.44 -0.16
CA ASP A 14 -7.41 13.28 -1.18
C ASP A 14 -6.98 12.32 -2.28
N TYR A 15 -5.71 12.38 -2.67
CA TYR A 15 -5.16 11.45 -3.64
C TYR A 15 -5.20 10.01 -3.12
N ILE A 16 -4.83 9.81 -1.86
CA ILE A 16 -4.86 8.48 -1.22
C ILE A 16 -6.29 7.96 -1.17
N LEU A 17 -7.25 8.81 -0.83
CA LEU A 17 -8.67 8.43 -0.82
C LEU A 17 -9.13 7.97 -2.21
N GLN A 18 -8.75 8.70 -3.24
CA GLN A 18 -9.07 8.34 -4.62
C GLN A 18 -8.52 6.96 -4.98
N LEU A 19 -7.26 6.70 -4.62
CA LEU A 19 -6.63 5.40 -4.87
C LEU A 19 -7.34 4.28 -4.13
N ARG A 20 -7.61 4.47 -2.85
CA ARG A 20 -8.29 3.46 -2.02
C ARG A 20 -9.65 3.09 -2.58
N ASN A 21 -10.45 4.09 -2.94
CA ASN A 21 -11.79 3.86 -3.48
C ASN A 21 -11.78 3.25 -4.88
N SER A 22 -10.74 3.49 -5.66
CA SER A 22 -10.60 2.91 -7.00
C SER A 22 -10.43 1.38 -6.97
N PHE A 23 -9.88 0.86 -5.87
CA PHE A 23 -9.54 -0.56 -5.76
C PHE A 23 -10.33 -1.32 -4.70
N PHE A 24 -11.30 -0.69 -4.03
CA PHE A 24 -11.90 -1.33 -2.86
C PHE A 24 -12.58 -2.67 -3.16
N LYS A 25 -13.08 -2.87 -4.37
CA LYS A 25 -13.77 -4.11 -4.74
C LYS A 25 -12.84 -5.31 -4.80
N ASP A 26 -11.58 -5.09 -5.15
CA ASP A 26 -10.68 -6.17 -5.52
C ASP A 26 -9.49 -6.34 -4.58
N ASP A 27 -9.02 -5.28 -3.93
CA ASP A 27 -7.65 -5.26 -3.45
C ASP A 27 -7.46 -5.05 -1.96
N PHE A 28 -8.42 -4.49 -1.23
CA PHE A 28 -8.23 -4.22 0.20
C PHE A 28 -9.06 -5.12 1.09
N LEU A 29 -8.37 -5.94 1.90
CA LEU A 29 -9.02 -6.80 2.88
C LEU A 29 -9.69 -6.00 3.99
N GLU A 30 -9.13 -4.86 4.33
CA GLU A 30 -9.61 -4.01 5.42
C GLU A 30 -10.71 -3.04 5.02
N GLN A 31 -10.95 -2.86 3.71
CA GLN A 31 -11.95 -1.92 3.23
C GLN A 31 -13.21 -2.65 2.77
N GLN A 32 -14.32 -2.42 3.47
CA GLN A 32 -15.60 -3.08 3.23
C GLN A 32 -16.54 -2.28 2.32
N LYS A 33 -16.28 -0.98 2.13
CA LYS A 33 -17.14 -0.07 1.37
C LYS A 33 -16.31 1.09 0.82
N VAL A 34 -16.91 1.86 -0.10
CA VAL A 34 -16.34 3.14 -0.52
C VAL A 34 -16.27 4.08 0.68
N LEU A 35 -15.11 4.66 0.90
CA LEU A 35 -14.90 5.59 2.02
C LEU A 35 -15.34 7.00 1.65
N THR A 36 -15.99 7.68 2.58
CA THR A 36 -16.27 9.11 2.45
C THR A 36 -15.02 9.92 2.82
N LYS A 37 -14.98 11.18 2.40
CA LYS A 37 -13.89 12.08 2.76
C LYS A 37 -13.77 12.19 4.29
N LYS A 38 -14.91 12.32 4.99
CA LYS A 38 -14.94 12.41 6.44
C LYS A 38 -14.31 11.19 7.11
N GLU A 39 -14.74 9.99 6.72
CA GLU A 39 -14.22 8.74 7.27
C GLU A 39 -12.71 8.61 7.03
N HIS A 40 -12.26 8.93 5.82
CA HIS A 40 -10.84 8.85 5.47
C HIS A 40 -10.00 9.84 6.28
N TYR A 41 -10.48 11.09 6.40
CA TYR A 41 -9.75 12.12 7.15
C TYR A 41 -9.69 11.79 8.64
N GLU A 42 -10.76 11.25 9.23
CA GLU A 42 -10.75 10.77 10.62
C GLU A 42 -9.71 9.66 10.82
N TYR A 43 -9.67 8.72 9.88
CA TYR A 43 -8.67 7.65 9.89
C TYR A 43 -7.25 8.20 9.83
N MET A 44 -6.99 9.11 8.91
CA MET A 44 -5.64 9.69 8.73
C MET A 44 -5.23 10.53 9.94
N GLU A 45 -6.14 11.27 10.55
CA GLU A 45 -5.85 12.01 11.78
C GLU A 45 -5.48 11.06 12.92
N LYS A 46 -6.22 9.97 13.06
CA LYS A 46 -5.95 8.95 14.08
C LYS A 46 -4.56 8.34 13.91
N GLN A 47 -4.13 8.11 12.67
CA GLN A 47 -2.84 7.49 12.40
C GLN A 47 -1.65 8.40 12.74
N LYS A 48 -1.83 9.70 12.86
CA LYS A 48 -0.75 10.62 13.25
C LYS A 48 -0.13 10.27 14.60
N SER A 49 -0.92 9.69 15.51
CA SER A 49 -0.43 9.29 16.85
C SER A 49 0.07 7.84 16.89
N ASN A 50 -0.04 7.10 15.80
CA ASN A 50 0.42 5.72 15.74
C ASN A 50 1.89 5.67 15.31
N THR A 51 2.78 5.35 16.25
CA THR A 51 4.22 5.30 15.99
C THR A 51 4.65 4.14 15.11
N ASN A 52 3.75 3.18 14.85
CA ASN A 52 4.03 2.02 14.01
C ASN A 52 3.36 2.11 12.64
N PHE A 53 2.92 3.30 12.27
CA PHE A 53 2.29 3.57 10.98
C PHE A 53 3.19 4.45 10.14
N TYR A 54 3.58 3.94 8.97
CA TYR A 54 4.45 4.64 8.02
C TYR A 54 3.77 4.64 6.66
N GLN A 55 3.86 5.74 5.93
CA GLN A 55 3.21 5.84 4.64
C GLN A 55 3.95 6.78 3.72
N TRP A 56 3.93 6.47 2.44
CA TRP A 56 4.64 7.23 1.41
C TRP A 56 3.80 7.34 0.15
N ILE A 57 3.94 8.47 -0.53
CA ILE A 57 3.50 8.62 -1.91
C ILE A 57 4.68 8.26 -2.80
N SER A 58 4.44 7.44 -3.80
CA SER A 58 5.42 7.23 -4.86
C SER A 58 5.16 8.23 -5.99
N PHE A 59 6.21 8.78 -6.53
CA PHE A 59 6.10 9.79 -7.57
C PHE A 59 7.22 9.66 -8.61
N ASP A 60 6.94 10.16 -9.81
CA ASP A 60 7.87 10.25 -10.92
C ASP A 60 7.90 11.71 -11.36
N GLY A 61 8.98 12.42 -11.02
CA GLY A 61 9.06 13.87 -11.24
C GLY A 61 7.96 14.61 -10.49
N LYS A 62 6.99 15.17 -11.21
CA LYS A 62 5.88 15.92 -10.62
C LYS A 62 4.59 15.10 -10.50
N LYS A 63 4.61 13.85 -10.97
CA LYS A 63 3.41 13.00 -11.01
C LYS A 63 3.39 12.00 -9.88
N ASN A 64 2.32 11.99 -9.10
CA ASN A 64 2.08 10.92 -8.14
C ASN A 64 1.65 9.67 -8.91
N VAL A 65 2.23 8.53 -8.58
CA VAL A 65 1.97 7.26 -9.28
C VAL A 65 1.46 6.16 -8.38
N GLY A 66 1.46 6.35 -7.07
CA GLY A 66 0.97 5.34 -6.14
C GLY A 66 1.15 5.72 -4.68
N TYR A 67 0.79 4.76 -3.83
CA TYR A 67 0.81 4.88 -2.38
C TYR A 67 1.26 3.57 -1.77
N ILE A 68 2.11 3.64 -0.76
CA ILE A 68 2.55 2.47 -0.01
C ILE A 68 2.49 2.76 1.47
N ARG A 69 1.94 1.83 2.24
CA ARG A 69 1.71 1.95 3.67
C ARG A 69 2.31 0.74 4.39
N LEU A 70 2.95 0.99 5.51
CA LEU A 70 3.47 -0.03 6.39
C LEU A 70 2.84 0.18 7.77
N LEU A 71 1.99 -0.76 8.21
CA LEU A 71 1.40 -0.76 9.53
C LEU A 71 2.02 -1.91 10.31
N GLU A 72 2.84 -1.58 11.30
CA GLU A 72 3.72 -2.55 11.96
C GLU A 72 4.60 -3.23 10.92
N ASP A 73 4.41 -4.52 10.66
CA ASP A 73 5.16 -5.25 9.62
C ASP A 73 4.30 -5.56 8.37
N ASP A 74 3.05 -5.07 8.35
CA ASP A 74 2.10 -5.35 7.27
C ASP A 74 2.13 -4.24 6.20
N VAL A 75 2.45 -4.62 4.97
CA VAL A 75 2.57 -3.69 3.85
C VAL A 75 1.34 -3.73 2.93
N SER A 76 0.94 -2.56 2.46
CA SER A 76 -0.09 -2.40 1.44
C SER A 76 0.42 -1.47 0.34
N VAL A 77 0.28 -1.89 -0.90
CA VAL A 77 0.79 -1.17 -2.08
C VAL A 77 -0.36 -0.89 -3.03
N ILE A 78 -0.48 0.36 -3.47
CA ILE A 78 -1.43 0.74 -4.51
C ILE A 78 -0.67 1.47 -5.61
N VAL A 79 -0.78 0.99 -6.85
CA VAL A 79 -0.29 1.70 -8.03
C VAL A 79 -1.50 2.35 -8.71
N ASP A 80 -1.41 3.63 -8.99
CA ASP A 80 -2.46 4.36 -9.71
C ASP A 80 -2.75 3.64 -11.03
N GLN A 81 -4.03 3.45 -11.36
CA GLN A 81 -4.46 2.73 -12.56
C GLN A 81 -3.84 3.29 -13.84
N LYS A 82 -3.59 4.59 -13.88
CA LYS A 82 -2.96 5.23 -15.04
C LYS A 82 -1.53 4.76 -15.31
N PHE A 83 -0.90 4.17 -14.30
CA PHE A 83 0.51 3.80 -14.35
C PHE A 83 0.75 2.31 -14.10
N GLN A 84 -0.27 1.48 -14.17
CA GLN A 84 -0.13 0.04 -13.97
C GLN A 84 0.60 -0.65 -15.12
N ASN A 85 1.07 -1.86 -14.85
CA ASN A 85 1.81 -2.72 -15.80
C ASN A 85 3.13 -2.14 -16.30
N LYS A 86 3.77 -1.29 -15.49
CA LYS A 86 5.07 -0.67 -15.78
C LYS A 86 6.15 -1.04 -14.77
N GLY A 87 5.87 -1.99 -13.88
CA GLY A 87 6.83 -2.40 -12.85
C GLY A 87 6.95 -1.45 -11.66
N ILE A 88 6.07 -0.46 -11.55
CA ILE A 88 6.14 0.56 -10.50
C ILE A 88 5.94 -0.05 -9.11
N GLY A 89 4.98 -0.95 -8.94
CA GLY A 89 4.73 -1.59 -7.65
C GLY A 89 5.95 -2.35 -7.12
N THR A 90 6.66 -3.02 -7.99
CA THR A 90 7.90 -3.73 -7.65
C THR A 90 8.97 -2.76 -7.16
N ILE A 91 9.11 -1.62 -7.83
CA ILE A 91 10.07 -0.58 -7.43
C ILE A 91 9.66 0.05 -6.11
N MET A 92 8.38 0.36 -5.94
CA MET A 92 7.85 0.93 -4.69
C MET A 92 8.15 0.03 -3.50
N LEU A 93 7.92 -1.26 -3.66
CA LEU A 93 8.15 -2.22 -2.59
C LEU A 93 9.64 -2.28 -2.22
N ALA A 94 10.53 -2.32 -3.20
CA ALA A 94 11.98 -2.31 -2.95
C ALA A 94 12.44 -1.04 -2.23
N LEU A 95 11.89 0.11 -2.60
CA LEU A 95 12.21 1.37 -1.93
C LEU A 95 11.70 1.39 -0.49
N MET A 96 10.49 0.89 -0.26
CA MET A 96 9.91 0.79 1.09
C MET A 96 10.75 -0.14 1.96
N GLU A 97 11.25 -1.24 1.42
CA GLU A 97 12.08 -2.17 2.18
C GLU A 97 13.34 -1.52 2.72
N LYS A 98 13.93 -0.58 1.97
CA LYS A 98 15.07 0.20 2.46
C LYS A 98 14.69 1.06 3.66
N GLU A 99 13.52 1.69 3.60
CA GLU A 99 13.01 2.47 4.74
C GLU A 99 12.70 1.57 5.93
N ALA A 100 12.11 0.40 5.69
CA ALA A 100 11.81 -0.57 6.74
C ALA A 100 13.07 -1.03 7.47
N LYS A 101 14.16 -1.25 6.76
CA LYS A 101 15.46 -1.59 7.38
C LYS A 101 15.96 -0.48 8.27
N LYS A 102 15.81 0.78 7.85
CA LYS A 102 16.25 1.94 8.65
C LYS A 102 15.52 2.03 9.98
N ILE A 103 14.24 1.66 10.02
CA ILE A 103 13.45 1.66 11.25
C ILE A 103 13.57 0.37 12.07
N GLY A 104 14.41 -0.57 11.62
CA GLY A 104 14.75 -1.76 12.39
C GLY A 104 13.87 -2.98 12.14
N LEU A 105 13.02 -2.97 11.14
CA LEU A 105 12.21 -4.14 10.82
C LEU A 105 13.08 -5.24 10.19
N LYS A 106 12.84 -6.47 10.62
CA LYS A 106 13.54 -7.66 10.13
C LYS A 106 12.68 -8.51 9.20
N LYS A 107 11.39 -8.26 9.17
CA LYS A 107 10.43 -9.02 8.39
C LYS A 107 9.28 -8.11 7.98
N ILE A 108 8.79 -8.30 6.77
CA ILE A 108 7.61 -7.62 6.24
C ILE A 108 6.67 -8.70 5.74
N LYS A 109 5.38 -8.54 6.01
CA LYS A 109 4.36 -9.45 5.52
C LYS A 109 3.33 -8.69 4.69
N ALA A 110 2.63 -9.41 3.82
CA ALA A 110 1.55 -8.87 3.02
C ALA A 110 0.40 -9.86 3.00
N LEU A 111 -0.82 -9.34 3.10
CA LEU A 111 -2.03 -10.11 2.91
C LEU A 111 -2.57 -9.77 1.53
N VAL A 112 -2.73 -10.77 0.70
CA VAL A 112 -3.19 -10.59 -0.68
C VAL A 112 -4.44 -11.46 -0.89
N ARG A 113 -5.50 -10.85 -1.43
CA ARG A 113 -6.71 -11.61 -1.75
C ARG A 113 -6.40 -12.66 -2.82
N LYS A 114 -7.04 -13.81 -2.69
CA LYS A 114 -7.01 -14.83 -3.72
C LYS A 114 -7.47 -14.19 -5.05
N ASN A 115 -6.76 -14.48 -6.13
CA ASN A 115 -7.04 -13.97 -7.47
C ASN A 115 -6.58 -12.52 -7.72
N ASN A 116 -5.98 -11.87 -6.74
CA ASN A 116 -5.28 -10.60 -6.98
C ASN A 116 -3.86 -10.90 -7.49
N PHE A 117 -3.79 -11.32 -8.74
CA PHE A 117 -2.54 -11.78 -9.35
C PHE A 117 -1.51 -10.65 -9.52
N SER A 118 -1.98 -9.43 -9.71
CA SER A 118 -1.09 -8.25 -9.82
C SER A 118 -0.27 -8.06 -8.56
N SER A 119 -0.93 -8.07 -7.40
CA SER A 119 -0.25 -7.93 -6.10
C SER A 119 0.65 -9.11 -5.81
N GLU A 120 0.16 -10.34 -6.03
CA GLU A 120 0.96 -11.54 -5.83
C GLU A 120 2.26 -11.48 -6.63
N LYS A 121 2.18 -11.08 -7.89
CA LYS A 121 3.34 -10.95 -8.78
C LYS A 121 4.36 -9.95 -8.22
N ILE A 122 3.91 -8.81 -7.72
CA ILE A 122 4.79 -7.77 -7.14
C ILE A 122 5.57 -8.35 -5.96
N PHE A 123 4.89 -9.05 -5.06
CA PHE A 123 5.54 -9.63 -3.89
C PHE A 123 6.50 -10.74 -4.26
N LEU A 124 6.12 -11.65 -5.15
CA LEU A 124 7.01 -12.73 -5.60
C LEU A 124 8.26 -12.18 -6.30
N LYS A 125 8.15 -11.12 -7.08
CA LYS A 125 9.29 -10.48 -7.74
C LYS A 125 10.27 -9.87 -6.74
N ASN A 126 9.81 -9.49 -5.55
CA ASN A 126 10.66 -8.97 -4.49
C ASN A 126 11.07 -10.06 -3.49
N ASN A 127 10.97 -11.32 -3.91
CA ASN A 127 11.40 -12.48 -3.13
C ASN A 127 10.60 -12.74 -1.85
N TYR A 128 9.37 -12.26 -1.79
CA TYR A 128 8.45 -12.66 -0.74
C TYR A 128 8.02 -14.10 -0.99
N GLN A 129 7.80 -14.84 0.09
CA GLN A 129 7.42 -16.24 0.03
C GLN A 129 6.03 -16.42 0.63
N LEU A 130 5.22 -17.27 0.02
CA LEU A 130 3.94 -17.67 0.59
C LEU A 130 4.20 -18.52 1.85
N LYS A 131 3.72 -18.04 3.00
CA LYS A 131 3.95 -18.71 4.28
C LYS A 131 2.67 -19.27 4.92
N ILE A 132 1.52 -18.63 4.66
CA ILE A 132 0.27 -18.95 5.35
C ILE A 132 -0.87 -18.98 4.34
N LEU A 133 -1.74 -19.98 4.47
CA LEU A 133 -3.01 -20.03 3.74
C LEU A 133 -4.13 -19.87 4.74
N THR A 134 -5.12 -19.05 4.41
CA THR A 134 -6.31 -18.85 5.23
C THR A 134 -7.53 -19.42 4.52
N PHE A 135 -8.30 -20.23 5.23
CA PHE A 135 -9.55 -20.80 4.74
C PHE A 135 -10.71 -20.26 5.56
N GLU A 136 -11.76 -19.79 4.90
CA GLU A 136 -12.94 -19.24 5.55
C GLU A 136 -14.21 -19.89 5.02
N LYS A 137 -15.22 -19.93 5.85
CA LYS A 137 -16.57 -20.40 5.48
C LYS A 137 -17.60 -19.57 6.24
N GLU A 138 -18.56 -19.04 5.51
CA GLU A 138 -19.73 -18.41 6.13
C GLU A 138 -20.71 -19.49 6.55
N ILE A 139 -21.31 -19.33 7.73
CA ILE A 139 -22.24 -20.30 8.30
C ILE A 139 -23.64 -19.70 8.43
#